data_026071d7281ca19d99e8e876fdab5158
#
_entry.id   026071d7281ca19d99e8e876fdab5158
#
_cell.length_a   1.000
_cell.length_b   1.000
_cell.length_c   1.000
_cell.angle_alpha   90.00
_cell.angle_beta   90.00
_cell.angle_gamma   90.00
#
_symmetry.space_group_name_H-M   'P 1'
#
loop_
_entity.id
_entity.type
_entity.pdbx_description
1 polymer ?
#
loop_
_entity_poly.entity_id
_entity_poly.type
_entity_poly.pdbx_seq_one_letter_code
_entity_poly.pdbx_strand_id
1 'polypeptide(L)'
;MIIEVKDLDYRVDGRQILHQLNLGVAKGDYLTIAGPSGSGKSTFLKLLAGFLTPSAGTIEFQGRVQESYPIPAYRQQVSYCIQQPLLFGRTVQDNLAFPYAITNQPVDTARINHLLKAVDLPPRYVEKGITELSGGERQRVALVRNLLLEPAVLLLDEVTTGLDEASKQIVLHLLETEHQRGKTLIKVTHDAEEIEAAGHLLHMKGGQLINEQ
;
A
#
# COMPACT_ATOMS: atom_id res chain seq x y z
N MET A 1 15.84 10.86 -2.57
CA MET A 1 14.47 10.45 -2.16
C MET A 1 13.91 9.44 -3.16
N ILE A 2 13.09 8.47 -2.71
CA ILE A 2 12.33 7.61 -3.63
C ILE A 2 11.01 8.27 -4.00
N ILE A 3 10.38 8.95 -3.04
CA ILE A 3 9.21 9.82 -3.26
C ILE A 3 9.54 11.20 -2.71
N GLU A 4 9.18 12.24 -3.45
CA GLU A 4 9.26 13.63 -3.01
C GLU A 4 7.96 14.35 -3.37
N VAL A 5 7.36 15.01 -2.39
CA VAL A 5 6.09 15.73 -2.51
C VAL A 5 6.37 17.20 -2.20
N LYS A 6 5.95 18.11 -3.09
CA LYS A 6 6.18 19.55 -2.97
C LYS A 6 4.88 20.33 -3.13
N ASP A 7 4.52 21.09 -2.10
CA ASP A 7 3.37 22.00 -2.04
C ASP A 7 2.07 21.38 -2.55
N LEU A 8 1.83 20.11 -2.16
CA LEU A 8 0.74 19.31 -2.68
C LEU A 8 -0.60 19.76 -2.11
N ASP A 9 -1.50 20.17 -2.98
CA ASP A 9 -2.90 20.46 -2.67
C ASP A 9 -3.83 19.45 -3.34
N TYR A 10 -4.92 19.13 -2.68
CA TYR A 10 -6.02 18.39 -3.30
C TYR A 10 -7.38 18.93 -2.88
N ARG A 11 -8.22 19.20 -3.88
CA ARG A 11 -9.58 19.71 -3.72
C ARG A 11 -10.56 18.84 -4.48
N VAL A 12 -11.75 18.64 -3.91
CA VAL A 12 -12.87 17.97 -4.56
C VAL A 12 -14.15 18.74 -4.22
N ASP A 13 -14.97 19.03 -5.22
CA ASP A 13 -16.23 19.76 -5.08
C ASP A 13 -16.10 21.08 -4.28
N GLY A 14 -15.04 21.84 -4.54
CA GLY A 14 -14.73 23.10 -3.85
C GLY A 14 -14.18 22.95 -2.42
N ARG A 15 -14.17 21.73 -1.86
CA ARG A 15 -13.64 21.45 -0.53
C ARG A 15 -12.16 21.07 -0.59
N GLN A 16 -11.33 21.73 0.21
CA GLN A 16 -9.92 21.38 0.36
C GLN A 16 -9.80 20.15 1.28
N ILE A 17 -9.12 19.11 0.78
CA ILE A 17 -8.88 17.86 1.50
C ILE A 17 -7.43 17.80 2.00
N LEU A 18 -6.48 18.20 1.14
CA LEU A 18 -5.06 18.27 1.50
C LEU A 18 -4.55 19.68 1.20
N HIS A 19 -3.66 20.18 2.04
CA HIS A 19 -3.21 21.56 2.01
C HIS A 19 -1.69 21.66 2.18
N GLN A 20 -0.99 22.12 1.12
CA GLN A 20 0.45 22.39 1.07
C GLN A 20 1.31 21.30 1.71
N LEU A 21 1.04 20.03 1.36
CA LEU A 21 1.82 18.92 1.89
C LEU A 21 3.22 18.92 1.27
N ASN A 22 4.21 18.80 2.12
CA ASN A 22 5.61 18.60 1.76
C ASN A 22 6.12 17.35 2.47
N LEU A 23 6.71 16.41 1.72
CA LEU A 23 7.22 15.15 2.27
C LEU A 23 8.34 14.60 1.40
N GLY A 24 9.44 14.20 2.03
CA GLY A 24 10.50 13.41 1.41
C GLY A 24 10.57 12.03 2.05
N VAL A 25 10.51 10.97 1.23
CA VAL A 25 10.66 9.58 1.69
C VAL A 25 11.93 9.02 1.04
N ALA A 26 12.85 8.54 1.86
CA ALA A 26 14.07 7.90 1.38
C ALA A 26 13.79 6.47 0.88
N LYS A 27 14.64 5.94 0.01
CA LYS A 27 14.55 4.54 -0.37
C LYS A 27 14.84 3.64 0.84
N GLY A 28 13.96 2.68 1.07
CA GLY A 28 14.06 1.77 2.21
C GLY A 28 13.48 2.32 3.52
N ASP A 29 12.81 3.49 3.50
CA ASP A 29 12.09 3.98 4.68
C ASP A 29 10.84 3.14 4.98
N TYR A 30 10.50 3.05 6.27
CA TYR A 30 9.19 2.59 6.73
C TYR A 30 8.50 3.73 7.46
N LEU A 31 7.75 4.54 6.71
CA LEU A 31 7.01 5.68 7.21
C LEU A 31 5.61 5.28 7.66
N THR A 32 5.23 5.64 8.89
CA THR A 32 3.87 5.53 9.40
C THR A 32 3.22 6.92 9.47
N ILE A 33 2.01 7.06 8.95
CA ILE A 33 1.21 8.28 9.02
C ILE A 33 -0.03 7.98 9.85
N ALA A 34 -0.11 8.58 11.03
CA ALA A 34 -1.24 8.49 11.95
C ALA A 34 -2.16 9.71 11.83
N GLY A 35 -3.36 9.59 12.35
CA GLY A 35 -4.30 10.71 12.43
C GLY A 35 -5.76 10.26 12.42
N PRO A 36 -6.69 11.16 12.80
CA PRO A 36 -8.10 10.83 12.90
C PRO A 36 -8.73 10.46 11.55
N SER A 37 -9.87 9.77 11.60
CA SER A 37 -10.67 9.52 10.39
C SER A 37 -11.02 10.83 9.70
N GLY A 38 -10.97 10.83 8.37
CA GLY A 38 -11.23 12.04 7.57
C GLY A 38 -10.10 13.07 7.53
N SER A 39 -8.92 12.81 8.12
CA SER A 39 -7.78 13.74 8.04
C SER A 39 -7.10 13.84 6.68
N GLY A 40 -7.44 12.97 5.71
CA GLY A 40 -6.89 12.98 4.36
C GLY A 40 -5.87 11.87 4.05
N LYS A 41 -5.56 10.96 4.99
CA LYS A 41 -4.53 9.90 4.84
C LYS A 41 -4.72 9.02 3.60
N SER A 42 -5.90 8.42 3.44
CA SER A 42 -6.20 7.59 2.27
C SER A 42 -6.20 8.38 0.96
N THR A 43 -6.63 9.66 1.00
CA THR A 43 -6.56 10.56 -0.15
C THR A 43 -5.11 10.82 -0.54
N PHE A 44 -4.24 11.05 0.44
CA PHE A 44 -2.81 11.22 0.20
C PHE A 44 -2.17 9.97 -0.41
N LEU A 45 -2.45 8.77 0.13
CA LEU A 45 -1.95 7.54 -0.47
C LEU A 45 -2.46 7.32 -1.91
N LYS A 46 -3.72 7.68 -2.19
CA LYS A 46 -4.28 7.58 -3.56
C LYS A 46 -3.61 8.54 -4.54
N LEU A 47 -3.20 9.72 -4.10
CA LEU A 47 -2.39 10.65 -4.89
C LEU A 47 -1.01 10.06 -5.16
N LEU A 48 -0.34 9.55 -4.13
CA LEU A 48 0.95 8.85 -4.28
C LEU A 48 0.85 7.64 -5.23
N ALA A 49 -0.28 6.93 -5.25
CA ALA A 49 -0.52 5.79 -6.14
C ALA A 49 -0.92 6.20 -7.58
N GLY A 50 -1.10 7.50 -7.87
CA GLY A 50 -1.59 7.98 -9.15
C GLY A 50 -3.05 7.60 -9.44
N PHE A 51 -3.88 7.37 -8.41
CA PHE A 51 -5.33 7.19 -8.56
C PHE A 51 -6.09 8.52 -8.58
N LEU A 52 -5.46 9.58 -8.06
CA LEU A 52 -5.97 10.94 -8.05
C LEU A 52 -4.90 11.85 -8.62
N THR A 53 -5.32 12.96 -9.23
CA THR A 53 -4.44 14.00 -9.74
C THR A 53 -4.43 15.16 -8.74
N PRO A 54 -3.26 15.68 -8.33
CA PRO A 54 -3.17 16.85 -7.47
C PRO A 54 -3.89 18.07 -8.08
N SER A 55 -4.47 18.92 -7.23
CA SER A 55 -5.02 20.22 -7.65
C SER A 55 -3.92 21.27 -7.82
N ALA A 56 -2.83 21.14 -7.07
CA ALA A 56 -1.58 21.93 -7.20
C ALA A 56 -0.43 21.15 -6.54
N GLY A 57 0.81 21.60 -6.78
CA GLY A 57 2.02 20.94 -6.31
C GLY A 57 2.46 19.77 -7.19
N THR A 58 3.47 19.05 -6.75
CA THR A 58 4.06 17.95 -7.53
C THR A 58 4.37 16.74 -6.67
N ILE A 59 4.29 15.57 -7.29
CA ILE A 59 4.77 14.30 -6.73
C ILE A 59 5.87 13.80 -7.67
N GLU A 60 7.04 13.54 -7.10
CA GLU A 60 8.16 12.95 -7.84
C GLU A 60 8.41 11.51 -7.32
N PHE A 61 8.68 10.61 -8.25
CA PHE A 61 9.14 9.25 -7.98
C PHE A 61 10.49 9.04 -8.63
N GLN A 62 11.50 8.68 -7.84
CA GLN A 62 12.90 8.51 -8.31
C GLN A 62 13.41 9.72 -9.11
N GLY A 63 13.11 10.95 -8.65
CA GLY A 63 13.56 12.19 -9.24
C GLY A 63 12.85 12.59 -10.55
N ARG A 64 11.75 11.93 -10.91
CA ARG A 64 10.90 12.29 -12.05
C ARG A 64 9.48 12.56 -11.60
N VAL A 65 8.85 13.57 -12.17
CA VAL A 65 7.45 13.91 -11.91
C VAL A 65 6.54 12.71 -12.24
N GLN A 66 5.65 12.34 -11.31
CA GLN A 66 4.75 11.19 -11.40
C GLN A 66 3.95 11.17 -12.72
N GLU A 67 3.43 12.32 -13.15
CA GLU A 67 2.64 12.47 -14.38
C GLU A 67 3.43 12.16 -15.66
N SER A 68 4.77 12.16 -15.60
CA SER A 68 5.63 11.81 -16.74
C SER A 68 5.78 10.31 -16.96
N TYR A 69 5.30 9.48 -16.01
CA TYR A 69 5.34 8.04 -16.16
C TYR A 69 4.08 7.53 -16.88
N PRO A 70 4.20 6.49 -17.73
CA PRO A 70 3.03 5.69 -18.11
C PRO A 70 2.40 5.09 -16.83
N ILE A 71 1.14 5.38 -16.57
CA ILE A 71 0.45 4.96 -15.34
C ILE A 71 0.59 3.46 -15.02
N PRO A 72 0.47 2.52 -15.99
CA PRO A 72 0.67 1.11 -15.70
C PRO A 72 2.08 0.80 -15.18
N ALA A 73 3.13 1.40 -15.77
CA ALA A 73 4.51 1.21 -15.35
C ALA A 73 4.76 1.81 -13.96
N TYR A 74 4.17 2.98 -13.66
CA TYR A 74 4.24 3.59 -12.35
C TYR A 74 3.64 2.69 -11.27
N ARG A 75 2.41 2.18 -11.50
CA ARG A 75 1.70 1.33 -10.54
C ARG A 75 2.30 -0.05 -10.33
N GLN A 76 3.16 -0.51 -11.24
CA GLN A 76 3.99 -1.70 -10.98
C GLN A 76 5.08 -1.42 -9.95
N GLN A 77 5.59 -0.17 -9.87
CA GLN A 77 6.63 0.22 -8.92
C GLN A 77 6.06 0.75 -7.60
N VAL A 78 4.88 1.37 -7.64
CA VAL A 78 4.20 1.94 -6.48
C VAL A 78 2.85 1.24 -6.31
N SER A 79 2.83 0.22 -5.46
CA SER A 79 1.66 -0.63 -5.24
C SER A 79 0.81 -0.13 -4.07
N TYR A 80 -0.50 0.00 -4.30
CA TYR A 80 -1.46 0.46 -3.31
C TYR A 80 -2.29 -0.70 -2.76
N CYS A 81 -2.16 -0.92 -1.46
CA CYS A 81 -2.90 -1.94 -0.70
C CYS A 81 -4.08 -1.26 -0.01
N ILE A 82 -5.29 -1.54 -0.47
CA ILE A 82 -6.53 -0.94 0.04
C ILE A 82 -6.96 -1.56 1.36
N GLN A 83 -7.68 -0.78 2.17
CA GLN A 83 -8.20 -1.18 3.48
C GLN A 83 -9.09 -2.43 3.40
N GLN A 84 -10.06 -2.45 2.48
CA GLN A 84 -10.92 -3.61 2.25
C GLN A 84 -10.48 -4.35 1.00
N PRO A 85 -9.99 -5.58 1.11
CA PRO A 85 -9.46 -6.32 -0.02
C PRO A 85 -10.56 -6.68 -1.02
N LEU A 86 -10.38 -6.25 -2.27
CA LEU A 86 -11.24 -6.64 -3.38
C LEU A 86 -10.60 -7.81 -4.11
N LEU A 87 -11.18 -8.99 -3.97
CA LEU A 87 -10.87 -10.15 -4.77
C LEU A 87 -11.93 -10.32 -5.87
N PHE A 88 -11.52 -10.80 -7.02
CA PHE A 88 -12.37 -11.00 -8.20
C PHE A 88 -12.19 -12.40 -8.77
N GLY A 89 -12.99 -12.75 -9.78
CA GLY A 89 -12.97 -14.09 -10.35
C GLY A 89 -13.66 -15.12 -9.44
N ARG A 90 -13.21 -16.36 -9.51
CA ARG A 90 -13.78 -17.48 -8.76
C ARG A 90 -12.83 -18.03 -7.71
N THR A 91 -11.53 -17.99 -7.97
CA THR A 91 -10.49 -18.62 -7.16
C THR A 91 -9.40 -17.64 -6.73
N VAL A 92 -8.59 -18.04 -5.78
CA VAL A 92 -7.36 -17.34 -5.40
C VAL A 92 -6.41 -17.25 -6.60
N GLN A 93 -6.31 -18.30 -7.43
CA GLN A 93 -5.49 -18.31 -8.65
C GLN A 93 -5.84 -17.17 -9.59
N ASP A 94 -7.13 -16.85 -9.79
CA ASP A 94 -7.55 -15.75 -10.66
C ASP A 94 -6.94 -14.41 -10.20
N ASN A 95 -6.84 -14.22 -8.90
CA ASN A 95 -6.25 -13.01 -8.31
C ASN A 95 -4.73 -12.98 -8.41
N LEU A 96 -4.06 -14.12 -8.20
CA LEU A 96 -2.60 -14.18 -8.17
C LEU A 96 -1.99 -14.26 -9.58
N ALA A 97 -2.72 -14.77 -10.57
CA ALA A 97 -2.30 -14.75 -11.97
C ALA A 97 -2.49 -13.40 -12.65
N PHE A 98 -3.43 -12.58 -12.15
CA PHE A 98 -3.83 -11.32 -12.78
C PHE A 98 -2.68 -10.31 -12.99
N PRO A 99 -1.79 -10.05 -12.01
CA PRO A 99 -0.67 -9.13 -12.22
C PRO A 99 0.22 -9.53 -13.40
N TYR A 100 0.48 -10.82 -13.55
CA TYR A 100 1.26 -11.35 -14.67
C TYR A 100 0.52 -11.19 -16.00
N ALA A 101 -0.79 -11.46 -16.01
CA ALA A 101 -1.61 -11.33 -17.22
C ALA A 101 -1.61 -9.90 -17.77
N ILE A 102 -1.83 -8.88 -16.89
CA ILE A 102 -1.87 -7.46 -17.32
C ILE A 102 -0.51 -6.91 -17.73
N THR A 103 0.59 -7.57 -17.33
CA THR A 103 1.97 -7.18 -17.68
C THR A 103 2.56 -8.06 -18.78
N ASN A 104 1.77 -8.98 -19.37
CA ASN A 104 2.22 -9.95 -20.39
C ASN A 104 3.42 -10.78 -19.94
N GLN A 105 3.49 -11.14 -18.65
CA GLN A 105 4.55 -11.98 -18.08
C GLN A 105 4.02 -13.40 -17.84
N PRO A 106 4.87 -14.43 -17.93
CA PRO A 106 4.52 -15.77 -17.51
C PRO A 106 4.26 -15.79 -15.99
N VAL A 107 3.27 -16.58 -15.56
CA VAL A 107 2.96 -16.74 -14.13
C VAL A 107 4.12 -17.41 -13.40
N ASP A 108 4.68 -16.74 -12.41
CA ASP A 108 5.71 -17.30 -11.53
C ASP A 108 5.06 -18.04 -10.35
N THR A 109 4.81 -19.35 -10.58
CA THR A 109 4.22 -20.22 -9.56
C THR A 109 5.12 -20.40 -8.33
N ALA A 110 6.45 -20.35 -8.51
CA ALA A 110 7.39 -20.48 -7.39
C ALA A 110 7.27 -19.28 -6.46
N ARG A 111 7.20 -18.07 -7.02
CA ARG A 111 7.00 -16.84 -6.27
C ARG A 111 5.62 -16.77 -5.59
N ILE A 112 4.56 -17.17 -6.29
CA ILE A 112 3.22 -17.28 -5.69
C ILE A 112 3.26 -18.19 -4.45
N ASN A 113 3.83 -19.39 -4.59
CA ASN A 113 3.92 -20.35 -3.48
C ASN A 113 4.79 -19.85 -2.32
N HIS A 114 5.87 -19.14 -2.62
CA HIS A 114 6.73 -18.52 -1.62
C HIS A 114 5.96 -17.46 -0.81
N LEU A 115 5.27 -16.53 -1.48
CA LEU A 115 4.53 -15.47 -0.81
C LEU A 115 3.29 -16.00 -0.06
N LEU A 116 2.59 -17.01 -0.59
CA LEU A 116 1.50 -17.66 0.15
C LEU A 116 2.00 -18.25 1.47
N LYS A 117 3.14 -18.96 1.46
CA LYS A 117 3.75 -19.48 2.69
C LYS A 117 4.15 -18.37 3.66
N ALA A 118 4.66 -17.24 3.16
CA ALA A 118 5.05 -16.10 3.97
C ALA A 118 3.87 -15.44 4.71
N VAL A 119 2.63 -15.69 4.27
CA VAL A 119 1.40 -15.24 4.92
C VAL A 119 0.59 -16.40 5.55
N ASP A 120 1.23 -17.51 5.88
CA ASP A 120 0.60 -18.69 6.49
C ASP A 120 -0.60 -19.23 5.69
N LEU A 121 -0.51 -19.17 4.36
CA LEU A 121 -1.47 -19.82 3.47
C LEU A 121 -0.78 -20.95 2.70
N PRO A 122 -1.29 -22.20 2.80
CA PRO A 122 -0.68 -23.30 2.07
C PRO A 122 -0.85 -23.12 0.56
N PRO A 123 0.13 -23.54 -0.29
CA PRO A 123 0.09 -23.38 -1.75
C PRO A 123 -1.19 -23.87 -2.42
N ARG A 124 -1.82 -24.94 -1.88
CA ARG A 124 -3.12 -25.44 -2.38
C ARG A 124 -4.26 -24.42 -2.33
N TYR A 125 -4.07 -23.31 -1.60
CA TYR A 125 -5.08 -22.22 -1.54
C TYR A 125 -5.31 -21.56 -2.91
N VAL A 126 -4.43 -21.72 -3.88
CA VAL A 126 -4.65 -21.21 -5.23
C VAL A 126 -5.96 -21.74 -5.86
N GLU A 127 -6.37 -22.96 -5.50
CA GLU A 127 -7.60 -23.59 -6.00
C GLU A 127 -8.85 -23.20 -5.19
N LYS A 128 -8.66 -22.58 -3.99
CA LYS A 128 -9.75 -22.22 -3.09
C LYS A 128 -10.64 -21.11 -3.67
N GLY A 129 -11.94 -21.26 -3.53
CA GLY A 129 -12.91 -20.22 -3.93
C GLY A 129 -12.75 -18.95 -3.09
N ILE A 130 -12.86 -17.77 -3.71
CA ILE A 130 -12.71 -16.50 -2.99
C ILE A 130 -13.82 -16.28 -1.94
N THR A 131 -14.98 -16.89 -2.13
CA THR A 131 -16.12 -16.84 -1.19
C THR A 131 -15.92 -17.72 0.05
N GLU A 132 -14.98 -18.67 -0.01
CA GLU A 132 -14.64 -19.58 1.09
C GLU A 132 -13.56 -19.00 2.03
N LEU A 133 -12.99 -17.85 1.66
CA LEU A 133 -11.94 -17.19 2.44
C LEU A 133 -12.53 -16.41 3.61
N SER A 134 -11.90 -16.50 4.78
CA SER A 134 -12.13 -15.56 5.88
C SER A 134 -11.69 -14.15 5.54
N GLY A 135 -12.07 -13.14 6.33
CA GLY A 135 -11.62 -11.76 6.15
C GLY A 135 -10.10 -11.63 6.15
N GLY A 136 -9.42 -12.24 7.12
CA GLY A 136 -7.96 -12.24 7.22
C GLY A 136 -7.28 -12.99 6.07
N GLU A 137 -7.83 -14.13 5.61
CA GLU A 137 -7.32 -14.83 4.43
C GLU A 137 -7.44 -13.98 3.16
N ARG A 138 -8.57 -13.28 2.96
CA ARG A 138 -8.75 -12.35 1.83
C ARG A 138 -7.73 -11.23 1.85
N GLN A 139 -7.47 -10.64 3.03
CA GLN A 139 -6.46 -9.58 3.18
C GLN A 139 -5.07 -10.10 2.81
N ARG A 140 -4.69 -11.27 3.31
CA ARG A 140 -3.39 -11.89 3.01
C ARG A 140 -3.23 -12.22 1.53
N VAL A 141 -4.25 -12.77 0.86
CA VAL A 141 -4.25 -13.00 -0.60
C VAL A 141 -4.07 -11.69 -1.38
N ALA A 142 -4.76 -10.62 -0.98
CA ALA A 142 -4.64 -9.31 -1.63
C ALA A 142 -3.23 -8.72 -1.46
N LEU A 143 -2.62 -8.85 -0.28
CA LEU A 143 -1.23 -8.43 -0.05
C LEU A 143 -0.24 -9.24 -0.90
N VAL A 144 -0.39 -10.56 -0.95
CA VAL A 144 0.41 -11.40 -1.86
C VAL A 144 0.31 -10.90 -3.29
N ARG A 145 -0.92 -10.66 -3.80
CA ARG A 145 -1.13 -10.12 -5.15
C ARG A 145 -0.36 -8.83 -5.40
N ASN A 146 -0.35 -7.91 -4.43
CA ASN A 146 0.35 -6.62 -4.55
C ASN A 146 1.88 -6.78 -4.56
N LEU A 147 2.42 -7.86 -3.99
CA LEU A 147 3.86 -8.14 -3.93
C LEU A 147 4.42 -8.91 -5.14
N LEU A 148 3.56 -9.52 -5.97
CA LEU A 148 3.99 -10.41 -7.05
C LEU A 148 4.91 -9.75 -8.07
N LEU A 149 4.68 -8.48 -8.40
CA LEU A 149 5.49 -7.72 -9.36
C LEU A 149 6.67 -6.96 -8.72
N GLU A 150 7.01 -7.26 -7.47
CA GLU A 150 8.14 -6.69 -6.74
C GLU A 150 8.17 -5.14 -6.73
N PRO A 151 7.10 -4.47 -6.31
CA PRO A 151 7.08 -3.02 -6.27
C PRO A 151 8.21 -2.48 -5.38
N ALA A 152 8.73 -1.31 -5.75
CA ALA A 152 9.73 -0.60 -4.96
C ALA A 152 9.11 0.09 -3.74
N VAL A 153 7.83 0.48 -3.85
CA VAL A 153 7.06 1.16 -2.80
C VAL A 153 5.74 0.44 -2.55
N LEU A 154 5.43 0.20 -1.28
CA LEU A 154 4.13 -0.27 -0.80
C LEU A 154 3.41 0.87 -0.08
N LEU A 155 2.24 1.23 -0.56
CA LEU A 155 1.32 2.16 0.08
C LEU A 155 0.23 1.35 0.79
N LEU A 156 0.19 1.40 2.12
CA LEU A 156 -0.60 0.52 2.97
C LEU A 156 -1.71 1.32 3.65
N ASP A 157 -2.94 1.19 3.15
CA ASP A 157 -4.11 1.92 3.65
C ASP A 157 -4.87 1.06 4.66
N GLU A 158 -4.55 1.20 5.95
CA GLU A 158 -5.20 0.51 7.07
C GLU A 158 -5.34 -1.02 6.88
N VAL A 159 -4.30 -1.66 6.33
CA VAL A 159 -4.35 -3.07 5.87
C VAL A 159 -4.49 -4.10 6.99
N THR A 160 -4.34 -3.71 8.24
CA THR A 160 -4.49 -4.54 9.45
C THR A 160 -5.83 -4.34 10.14
N THR A 161 -6.60 -3.32 9.74
CA THR A 161 -7.88 -2.97 10.38
C THR A 161 -8.91 -4.08 10.22
N GLY A 162 -9.53 -4.47 11.35
CA GLY A 162 -10.57 -5.51 11.38
C GLY A 162 -10.04 -6.94 11.26
N LEU A 163 -8.73 -7.15 11.31
CA LEU A 163 -8.13 -8.48 11.42
C LEU A 163 -8.15 -8.97 12.87
N ASP A 164 -8.27 -10.28 13.03
CA ASP A 164 -7.94 -10.93 14.31
C ASP A 164 -6.44 -10.80 14.58
N GLU A 165 -6.05 -10.95 15.85
CA GLU A 165 -4.66 -10.74 16.28
C GLU A 165 -3.66 -11.63 15.53
N ALA A 166 -4.01 -12.90 15.30
CA ALA A 166 -3.13 -13.81 14.59
C ALA A 166 -2.90 -13.37 13.14
N SER A 167 -3.97 -12.97 12.43
CA SER A 167 -3.90 -12.45 11.07
C SER A 167 -3.14 -11.10 11.01
N LYS A 168 -3.32 -10.21 12.02
CA LYS A 168 -2.59 -8.94 12.15
C LYS A 168 -1.09 -9.19 12.25
N GLN A 169 -0.67 -10.11 13.13
CA GLN A 169 0.75 -10.41 13.32
C GLN A 169 1.40 -11.01 12.07
N ILE A 170 0.70 -11.89 11.33
CA ILE A 170 1.20 -12.43 10.07
C ILE A 170 1.43 -11.31 9.05
N VAL A 171 0.48 -10.37 8.92
CA VAL A 171 0.61 -9.23 8.01
C VAL A 171 1.76 -8.33 8.42
N LEU A 172 1.87 -7.96 9.70
CA LEU A 172 2.97 -7.12 10.19
C LEU A 172 4.33 -7.77 9.96
N HIS A 173 4.46 -9.08 10.21
CA HIS A 173 5.70 -9.82 9.95
C HIS A 173 6.08 -9.84 8.46
N LEU A 174 5.09 -10.02 7.56
CA LEU A 174 5.34 -9.91 6.11
C LEU A 174 5.86 -8.53 5.74
N LEU A 175 5.23 -7.45 6.23
CA LEU A 175 5.62 -6.08 5.93
C LEU A 175 7.04 -5.77 6.43
N GLU A 176 7.37 -6.20 7.64
CA GLU A 176 8.71 -6.07 8.18
C GLU A 176 9.76 -6.83 7.34
N THR A 177 9.42 -8.07 6.93
CA THR A 177 10.28 -8.86 6.04
C THR A 177 10.53 -8.15 4.71
N GLU A 178 9.51 -7.57 4.10
CA GLU A 178 9.63 -6.84 2.84
C GLU A 178 10.41 -5.51 3.00
N HIS A 179 10.27 -4.84 4.16
CA HIS A 179 11.08 -3.68 4.52
C HIS A 179 12.57 -4.06 4.66
N GLN A 180 12.88 -5.13 5.38
CA GLN A 180 14.27 -5.64 5.53
C GLN A 180 14.91 -6.06 4.20
N ARG A 181 14.10 -6.39 3.18
CA ARG A 181 14.54 -6.62 1.81
C ARG A 181 14.78 -5.32 1.01
N GLY A 182 14.62 -4.16 1.65
CA GLY A 182 14.89 -2.84 1.08
C GLY A 182 13.71 -2.20 0.36
N LYS A 183 12.48 -2.70 0.53
CA LYS A 183 11.29 -2.00 0.04
C LYS A 183 11.00 -0.79 0.89
N THR A 184 10.45 0.25 0.26
CA THR A 184 9.94 1.43 0.95
C THR A 184 8.48 1.21 1.28
N LEU A 185 8.09 1.43 2.53
CA LEU A 185 6.73 1.29 3.01
C LEU A 185 6.19 2.64 3.50
N ILE A 186 4.99 3.00 3.06
CA ILE A 186 4.24 4.15 3.60
C ILE A 186 2.92 3.59 4.11
N LYS A 187 2.78 3.52 5.42
CA LYS A 187 1.61 2.96 6.10
C LYS A 187 0.77 4.07 6.71
N VAL A 188 -0.54 4.02 6.49
CA VAL A 188 -1.50 4.79 7.28
C VAL A 188 -2.22 3.86 8.24
N THR A 189 -2.38 4.31 9.49
CA THR A 189 -3.04 3.55 10.55
C THR A 189 -3.66 4.50 11.58
N HIS A 190 -4.63 3.98 12.33
CA HIS A 190 -5.15 4.59 13.56
C HIS A 190 -5.00 3.63 14.76
N ASP A 191 -4.35 2.49 14.56
CA ASP A 191 -4.08 1.48 15.58
C ASP A 191 -2.98 1.99 16.54
N ALA A 192 -3.27 2.01 17.84
CA ALA A 192 -2.37 2.58 18.84
C ALA A 192 -1.06 1.80 18.97
N GLU A 193 -1.10 0.47 18.87
CA GLU A 193 0.10 -0.38 18.97
C GLU A 193 1.03 -0.17 17.76
N GLU A 194 0.45 -0.04 16.56
CA GLU A 194 1.22 0.22 15.35
C GLU A 194 1.83 1.64 15.34
N ILE A 195 1.16 2.61 15.95
CA ILE A 195 1.66 3.98 16.13
C ILE A 195 2.81 3.98 17.12
N GLU A 196 2.66 3.31 18.27
CA GLU A 196 3.71 3.21 19.30
C GLU A 196 4.95 2.48 18.78
N ALA A 197 4.77 1.45 17.96
CA ALA A 197 5.87 0.68 17.37
C ALA A 197 6.56 1.37 16.17
N ALA A 198 6.06 2.53 15.72
CA ALA A 198 6.56 3.19 14.52
C ALA A 198 7.94 3.83 14.76
N GLY A 199 8.93 3.42 13.96
CA GLY A 199 10.28 4.02 13.99
C GLY A 199 10.34 5.40 13.32
N HIS A 200 9.48 5.65 12.32
CA HIS A 200 9.33 6.94 11.66
C HIS A 200 7.84 7.28 11.58
N LEU A 201 7.39 8.22 12.40
CA LEU A 201 5.99 8.60 12.58
C LEU A 201 5.75 10.04 12.14
N LEU A 202 4.71 10.25 11.36
CA LEU A 202 4.14 11.55 11.06
C LEU A 202 2.66 11.57 11.44
N HIS A 203 2.14 12.73 11.82
CA HIS A 203 0.72 12.92 12.08
C HIS A 203 0.05 13.71 10.96
N MET A 204 -1.14 13.29 10.55
CA MET A 204 -1.97 14.03 9.60
C MET A 204 -3.22 14.55 10.30
N LYS A 205 -3.42 15.88 10.26
CA LYS A 205 -4.58 16.55 10.85
C LYS A 205 -5.07 17.67 9.93
N GLY A 206 -6.36 17.69 9.62
CA GLY A 206 -6.95 18.73 8.79
C GLY A 206 -6.32 18.87 7.40
N GLY A 207 -5.86 17.77 6.81
CA GLY A 207 -5.23 17.78 5.50
C GLY A 207 -3.76 18.24 5.47
N GLN A 208 -3.11 18.36 6.62
CA GLN A 208 -1.69 18.75 6.75
C GLN A 208 -0.89 17.68 7.49
N LEU A 209 0.39 17.54 7.15
CA LEU A 209 1.34 16.72 7.91
C LEU A 209 1.93 17.57 9.04
N ILE A 210 1.97 17.00 10.23
CA ILE A 210 2.50 17.62 11.44
C ILE A 210 3.61 16.73 11.97
N ASN A 211 4.81 17.29 12.14
CA ASN A 211 5.87 16.63 12.91
C ASN A 211 5.56 16.87 14.39
N GLU A 212 5.29 15.82 15.15
CA GLU A 212 5.36 15.96 16.61
C GLU A 212 6.85 16.06 17.01
N GLN A 213 7.17 17.19 17.68
CA GLN A 213 8.47 17.40 18.32
C GLN A 213 8.55 16.60 19.60
#